data_b86b36b8c3b959284bd15cf5db540289
#
_entry.id   b86b36b8c3b959284bd15cf5db540289
#
_cell.length_a   1.000
_cell.length_b   1.000
_cell.length_c   1.000
_cell.angle_alpha   90.00
_cell.angle_beta   90.00
_cell.angle_gamma   90.00
#
_symmetry.space_group_name_H-M   'P 1'
#
loop_
_entity.id
_entity.type
_entity.pdbx_description
1 polymer ?
#
loop_
_entity_poly.entity_id
_entity_poly.type
_entity_poly.pdbx_seq_one_letter_code
_entity_poly.pdbx_strand_id
1 'polypeptide(L)'
;GFVSRGLGDVYKRQAEYPENLFDIITAIYGSGPAWYFEMSSKIVDAAEKLGMEKEEANFIVEQLILSLPSLLGEISFDEIVDNIKSPNGTTEAGINSLSENYFDKIIFDAIEAATNRSIEISKENNNE
;
A
#
# COMPACT_ATOMS: atom_id res chain seq x y z
N GLY A 1 -7.68 19.26 2.25
CA GLY A 1 -7.76 18.13 3.15
C GLY A 1 -6.47 17.35 3.24
N PHE A 2 -6.50 16.27 3.96
CA PHE A 2 -5.33 15.41 4.19
C PHE A 2 -4.71 14.89 2.87
N VAL A 3 -5.55 14.41 1.96
CA VAL A 3 -5.09 13.86 0.67
C VAL A 3 -4.42 14.94 -0.18
N SER A 4 -5.02 16.13 -0.27
CA SER A 4 -4.45 17.26 -1.02
C SER A 4 -3.10 17.70 -0.45
N ARG A 5 -2.95 17.68 0.87
CA ARG A 5 -1.70 18.04 1.53
C ARG A 5 -0.61 17.02 1.22
N GLY A 6 -0.94 15.71 1.34
CA GLY A 6 0.00 14.64 1.02
C GLY A 6 0.49 14.69 -0.42
N LEU A 7 -0.42 14.93 -1.35
CA LEU A 7 -0.10 15.05 -2.78
C LEU A 7 0.83 16.23 -3.02
N GLY A 8 0.53 17.41 -2.44
CA GLY A 8 1.38 18.60 -2.54
C GLY A 8 2.78 18.36 -1.97
N ASP A 9 2.89 17.67 -0.85
CA ASP A 9 4.17 17.36 -0.21
C ASP A 9 5.03 16.45 -1.09
N VAL A 10 4.46 15.44 -1.75
CA VAL A 10 5.19 14.57 -2.68
C VAL A 10 5.71 15.35 -3.87
N TYR A 11 4.88 16.16 -4.52
CA TYR A 11 5.30 16.97 -5.65
C TYR A 11 6.38 17.99 -5.27
N LYS A 12 6.28 18.60 -4.10
CA LYS A 12 7.24 19.57 -3.60
C LYS A 12 8.62 18.93 -3.39
N ARG A 13 8.65 17.73 -2.81
CA ARG A 13 9.90 17.00 -2.55
C ARG A 13 10.48 16.34 -3.80
N GLN A 14 9.67 16.06 -4.80
CA GLN A 14 10.12 15.40 -6.02
C GLN A 14 11.26 16.16 -6.69
N ALA A 15 11.23 17.49 -6.65
CA ALA A 15 12.29 18.33 -7.20
C ALA A 15 13.61 18.24 -6.42
N GLU A 16 13.56 17.76 -5.18
CA GLU A 16 14.72 17.63 -4.28
C GLU A 16 15.39 16.26 -4.37
N TYR A 17 14.71 15.26 -4.98
CA TYR A 17 15.23 13.90 -5.08
C TYR A 17 16.16 13.74 -6.27
N PRO A 18 17.24 12.93 -6.12
CA PRO A 18 18.05 12.53 -7.27
C PRO A 18 17.19 11.84 -8.33
N GLU A 19 17.53 12.06 -9.60
CA GLU A 19 16.79 11.53 -10.74
C GLU A 19 16.65 9.99 -10.69
N ASN A 20 17.67 9.30 -10.17
CA ASN A 20 17.64 7.84 -10.07
C ASN A 20 16.58 7.28 -9.12
N LEU A 21 15.94 8.14 -8.30
CA LEU A 21 14.84 7.73 -7.42
C LEU A 21 13.46 7.94 -8.04
N PHE A 22 13.34 8.64 -9.16
CA PHE A 22 12.05 8.98 -9.76
C PHE A 22 11.25 7.73 -10.15
N ASP A 23 11.89 6.69 -10.65
CA ASP A 23 11.22 5.46 -11.02
C ASP A 23 10.67 4.71 -9.80
N ILE A 24 11.40 4.72 -8.71
CA ILE A 24 10.95 4.14 -7.43
C ILE A 24 9.75 4.94 -6.90
N ILE A 25 9.84 6.27 -6.95
CA ILE A 25 8.75 7.15 -6.51
C ILE A 25 7.49 6.90 -7.36
N THR A 26 7.64 6.73 -8.66
CA THR A 26 6.53 6.40 -9.56
C THR A 26 5.89 5.07 -9.14
N ALA A 27 6.70 4.05 -8.86
CA ALA A 27 6.21 2.74 -8.44
C ALA A 27 5.47 2.81 -7.08
N ILE A 28 5.97 3.62 -6.14
CA ILE A 28 5.39 3.73 -4.80
C ILE A 28 4.17 4.64 -4.79
N TYR A 29 4.31 5.85 -5.32
CA TYR A 29 3.27 6.88 -5.19
C TYR A 29 2.32 6.92 -6.37
N GLY A 30 2.83 6.89 -7.60
CA GLY A 30 2.00 6.91 -8.80
C GLY A 30 1.12 5.68 -8.92
N SER A 31 1.70 4.51 -8.70
CA SER A 31 0.99 3.23 -8.72
C SER A 31 0.41 2.83 -7.36
N GLY A 32 0.82 3.52 -6.31
CA GLY A 32 0.46 3.19 -4.92
C GLY A 32 -1.00 2.95 -4.66
N PRO A 33 -1.91 3.81 -5.14
CA PRO A 33 -3.35 3.55 -4.95
C PRO A 33 -3.77 2.17 -5.47
N ALA A 34 -3.19 1.72 -6.60
CA ALA A 34 -3.51 0.41 -7.16
C ALA A 34 -3.10 -0.73 -6.22
N TRP A 35 -1.96 -0.60 -5.55
CA TRP A 35 -1.51 -1.62 -4.58
C TRP A 35 -2.51 -1.79 -3.44
N TYR A 36 -2.98 -0.68 -2.88
CA TYR A 36 -3.94 -0.71 -1.77
C TYR A 36 -5.30 -1.21 -2.22
N PHE A 37 -5.79 -0.82 -3.39
CA PHE A 37 -7.09 -1.30 -3.88
C PHE A 37 -7.04 -2.75 -4.35
N GLU A 38 -5.92 -3.22 -4.89
CA GLU A 38 -5.73 -4.65 -5.18
C GLU A 38 -5.79 -5.48 -3.90
N MET A 39 -5.11 -5.01 -2.84
CA MET A 39 -5.19 -5.66 -1.54
C MET A 39 -6.61 -5.64 -0.99
N SER A 40 -7.33 -4.52 -1.13
CA SER A 40 -8.72 -4.40 -0.70
C SER A 40 -9.63 -5.38 -1.44
N SER A 41 -9.43 -5.54 -2.75
CA SER A 41 -10.16 -6.52 -3.56
C SER A 41 -9.94 -7.93 -3.03
N LYS A 42 -8.70 -8.29 -2.69
CA LYS A 42 -8.38 -9.62 -2.15
C LYS A 42 -8.95 -9.83 -0.75
N ILE A 43 -9.03 -8.78 0.06
CA ILE A 43 -9.68 -8.84 1.37
C ILE A 43 -11.17 -9.14 1.21
N VAL A 44 -11.84 -8.48 0.26
CA VAL A 44 -13.26 -8.75 -0.03
C VAL A 44 -13.45 -10.20 -0.48
N ASP A 45 -12.59 -10.69 -1.40
CA ASP A 45 -12.66 -12.08 -1.86
C ASP A 45 -12.49 -13.07 -0.69
N ALA A 46 -11.56 -12.79 0.21
CA ALA A 46 -11.33 -13.62 1.39
C ALA A 46 -12.56 -13.63 2.31
N ALA A 47 -13.17 -12.46 2.53
CA ALA A 47 -14.37 -12.34 3.35
C ALA A 47 -15.51 -13.17 2.77
N GLU A 48 -15.70 -13.14 1.44
CA GLU A 48 -16.72 -13.96 0.77
C GLU A 48 -16.45 -15.45 0.99
N LYS A 49 -15.22 -15.89 0.85
CA LYS A 49 -14.84 -17.29 1.08
C LYS A 49 -15.11 -17.74 2.52
N LEU A 50 -15.04 -16.79 3.45
CA LEU A 50 -15.32 -17.05 4.87
C LEU A 50 -16.79 -16.92 5.24
N GLY A 51 -17.65 -16.59 4.28
CA GLY A 51 -19.11 -16.63 4.45
C GLY A 51 -19.82 -15.27 4.53
N MET A 52 -19.12 -14.18 4.22
CA MET A 52 -19.72 -12.85 4.23
C MET A 52 -20.30 -12.51 2.85
N GLU A 53 -21.44 -11.80 2.83
CA GLU A 53 -21.98 -11.27 1.59
C GLU A 53 -21.01 -10.24 0.98
N LYS A 54 -20.83 -10.28 -0.33
CA LYS A 54 -19.89 -9.41 -1.03
C LYS A 54 -20.15 -7.91 -0.78
N GLU A 55 -21.41 -7.51 -0.82
CA GLU A 55 -21.80 -6.10 -0.61
C GLU A 55 -21.43 -5.63 0.80
N GLU A 56 -21.64 -6.48 1.80
CA GLU A 56 -21.24 -6.18 3.17
C GLU A 56 -19.72 -6.07 3.33
N ALA A 57 -18.99 -7.01 2.69
CA ALA A 57 -17.53 -6.98 2.72
C ALA A 57 -16.99 -5.70 2.07
N ASN A 58 -17.53 -5.31 0.92
CA ASN A 58 -17.16 -4.06 0.26
C ASN A 58 -17.39 -2.85 1.16
N PHE A 59 -18.56 -2.78 1.80
CA PHE A 59 -18.90 -1.68 2.70
C PHE A 59 -17.90 -1.58 3.86
N ILE A 60 -17.61 -2.72 4.51
CA ILE A 60 -16.68 -2.77 5.64
C ILE A 60 -15.28 -2.34 5.22
N VAL A 61 -14.79 -2.82 4.06
CA VAL A 61 -13.46 -2.47 3.56
C VAL A 61 -13.39 -0.99 3.21
N GLU A 62 -14.43 -0.42 2.60
CA GLU A 62 -14.49 1.01 2.32
C GLU A 62 -14.42 1.83 3.60
N GLN A 63 -15.18 1.44 4.65
CA GLN A 63 -15.13 2.12 5.94
C GLN A 63 -13.74 2.01 6.58
N LEU A 64 -13.10 0.86 6.45
CA LEU A 64 -11.72 0.68 6.91
C LEU A 64 -10.78 1.67 6.22
N ILE A 65 -10.83 1.76 4.89
CA ILE A 65 -9.98 2.69 4.11
C ILE A 65 -10.18 4.12 4.62
N LEU A 66 -11.42 4.55 4.84
CA LEU A 66 -11.74 5.89 5.31
C LEU A 66 -11.22 6.17 6.73
N SER A 67 -11.00 5.13 7.53
CA SER A 67 -10.49 5.26 8.89
C SER A 67 -8.96 5.35 8.97
N LEU A 68 -8.23 4.88 7.96
CA LEU A 68 -6.78 4.78 7.99
C LEU A 68 -6.05 6.11 8.21
N PRO A 69 -6.46 7.22 7.57
CA PRO A 69 -5.75 8.49 7.76
C PRO A 69 -5.67 8.94 9.22
N SER A 70 -6.67 8.62 10.05
CA SER A 70 -6.69 9.00 11.46
C SER A 70 -5.61 8.31 12.29
N LEU A 71 -5.04 7.22 11.77
CA LEU A 71 -4.00 6.46 12.46
C LEU A 71 -2.59 6.99 12.18
N LEU A 72 -2.44 7.82 11.16
CA LEU A 72 -1.16 8.44 10.83
C LEU A 72 -0.80 9.51 11.86
N GLY A 73 0.44 9.53 12.28
CA GLY A 73 0.95 10.48 13.25
C GLY A 73 2.48 10.49 13.25
N GLU A 74 3.07 10.81 14.39
CA GLU A 74 4.52 10.92 14.54
C GLU A 74 5.19 9.58 14.88
N ILE A 75 4.44 8.48 14.90
CA ILE A 75 4.97 7.14 15.17
C ILE A 75 5.18 6.37 13.86
N SER A 76 6.05 5.38 13.89
CA SER A 76 6.34 4.55 12.71
C SER A 76 5.17 3.63 12.36
N PHE A 77 5.16 3.15 11.13
CA PHE A 77 4.16 2.15 10.70
C PHE A 77 4.20 0.89 11.56
N ASP A 78 5.40 0.44 11.92
CA ASP A 78 5.57 -0.74 12.78
C ASP A 78 4.96 -0.51 14.16
N GLU A 79 5.12 0.70 14.72
CA GLU A 79 4.48 1.05 16.00
C GLU A 79 2.95 1.08 15.88
N ILE A 80 2.41 1.57 14.76
CA ILE A 80 0.96 1.53 14.53
C ILE A 80 0.47 0.09 14.56
N VAL A 81 1.17 -0.81 13.86
CA VAL A 81 0.82 -2.24 13.86
C VAL A 81 0.89 -2.81 15.27
N ASP A 82 1.96 -2.53 16.00
CA ASP A 82 2.14 -3.02 17.37
C ASP A 82 1.04 -2.52 18.31
N ASN A 83 0.59 -1.27 18.13
CA ASN A 83 -0.49 -0.70 18.95
C ASN A 83 -1.85 -1.36 18.68
N ILE A 84 -2.05 -1.89 17.48
CA ILE A 84 -3.29 -2.60 17.12
C ILE A 84 -3.25 -4.05 17.60
N LYS A 85 -2.08 -4.68 17.55
CA LYS A 85 -1.91 -6.07 17.99
C LYS A 85 -2.13 -6.21 19.50
N SER A 86 -2.76 -7.31 19.90
CA SER A 86 -2.77 -7.76 21.28
C SER A 86 -2.19 -9.18 21.35
N PRO A 87 -1.54 -9.57 22.46
CA PRO A 87 -0.98 -10.91 22.59
C PRO A 87 -2.04 -11.98 22.34
N ASN A 88 -1.74 -12.93 21.48
CA ASN A 88 -2.64 -14.03 21.09
C ASN A 88 -3.97 -13.58 20.47
N GLY A 89 -4.01 -12.35 19.95
CA GLY A 89 -5.21 -11.79 19.31
C GLY A 89 -5.29 -12.08 17.82
N THR A 90 -6.35 -11.59 17.20
CA THR A 90 -6.63 -11.80 15.76
C THR A 90 -5.59 -11.13 14.88
N THR A 91 -5.16 -9.93 15.24
CA THR A 91 -4.17 -9.17 14.45
C THR A 91 -2.82 -9.89 14.44
N GLU A 92 -2.37 -10.36 15.60
CA GLU A 92 -1.10 -11.10 15.68
C GLU A 92 -1.15 -12.37 14.82
N ALA A 93 -2.25 -13.12 14.88
CA ALA A 93 -2.42 -14.32 14.06
C ALA A 93 -2.34 -14.00 12.56
N GLY A 94 -3.00 -12.93 12.13
CA GLY A 94 -2.97 -12.50 10.73
C GLY A 94 -1.59 -12.04 10.28
N ILE A 95 -0.92 -11.21 11.08
CA ILE A 95 0.43 -10.72 10.78
C ILE A 95 1.43 -11.89 10.69
N ASN A 96 1.33 -12.86 11.61
CA ASN A 96 2.19 -14.04 11.57
C ASN A 96 1.97 -14.85 10.28
N SER A 97 0.72 -14.99 9.84
CA SER A 97 0.41 -15.66 8.57
C SER A 97 1.03 -14.92 7.38
N LEU A 98 0.93 -13.59 7.35
CA LEU A 98 1.56 -12.80 6.30
C LEU A 98 3.08 -13.02 6.27
N SER A 99 3.71 -12.98 7.44
CA SER A 99 5.16 -13.18 7.57
C SER A 99 5.59 -14.58 7.11
N GLU A 100 4.87 -15.61 7.51
CA GLU A 100 5.14 -17.00 7.13
C GLU A 100 4.99 -17.23 5.63
N ASN A 101 4.17 -16.43 4.95
CA ASN A 101 3.94 -16.50 3.52
C ASN A 101 4.73 -15.46 2.73
N TYR A 102 5.81 -14.93 3.32
CA TYR A 102 6.78 -14.06 2.64
C TYR A 102 6.16 -12.77 2.08
N PHE A 103 5.32 -12.12 2.86
CA PHE A 103 4.65 -10.90 2.45
C PHE A 103 5.63 -9.80 2.05
N ASP A 104 6.74 -9.66 2.76
CA ASP A 104 7.80 -8.72 2.46
C ASP A 104 8.37 -8.94 1.05
N LYS A 105 8.61 -10.19 0.67
CA LYS A 105 9.10 -10.54 -0.66
C LYS A 105 8.07 -10.23 -1.75
N ILE A 106 6.80 -10.52 -1.48
CA ILE A 106 5.71 -10.25 -2.42
C ILE A 106 5.65 -8.75 -2.73
N ILE A 107 5.72 -7.93 -1.70
CA ILE A 107 5.70 -6.48 -1.86
C ILE A 107 6.96 -5.99 -2.59
N PHE A 108 8.14 -6.48 -2.19
CA PHE A 108 9.38 -6.10 -2.86
C PHE A 108 9.33 -6.43 -4.35
N ASP A 109 8.91 -7.64 -4.71
CA ASP A 109 8.84 -8.08 -6.10
C ASP A 109 7.89 -7.19 -6.93
N ALA A 110 6.76 -6.80 -6.35
CA ALA A 110 5.79 -5.93 -7.03
C ALA A 110 6.38 -4.53 -7.28
N ILE A 111 7.01 -3.95 -6.27
CA ILE A 111 7.61 -2.61 -6.38
C ILE A 111 8.79 -2.64 -7.35
N GLU A 112 9.61 -3.69 -7.31
CA GLU A 112 10.72 -3.86 -8.25
C GLU A 112 10.22 -3.97 -9.70
N ALA A 113 9.20 -4.78 -9.95
CA ALA A 113 8.61 -4.94 -11.28
C ALA A 113 8.08 -3.61 -11.82
N ALA A 114 7.37 -2.86 -10.98
CA ALA A 114 6.84 -1.54 -11.37
C ALA A 114 7.97 -0.54 -11.63
N THR A 115 9.00 -0.54 -10.79
CA THR A 115 10.17 0.33 -10.96
C THR A 115 10.87 0.02 -12.29
N ASN A 116 11.11 -1.24 -12.58
CA ASN A 116 11.75 -1.66 -13.83
C ASN A 116 10.91 -1.28 -15.04
N ARG A 117 9.59 -1.42 -14.97
CA ARG A 117 8.71 -1.00 -16.06
C ARG A 117 8.74 0.52 -16.25
N SER A 118 8.81 1.28 -15.19
CA SER A 118 8.96 2.75 -15.26
C SER A 118 10.25 3.13 -16.00
N ILE A 119 11.35 2.45 -15.69
CA ILE A 119 12.64 2.65 -16.36
C ILE A 119 12.51 2.34 -17.86
N GLU A 120 11.88 1.22 -18.22
CA GLU A 120 11.66 0.85 -19.62
C GLU A 120 10.87 1.90 -20.39
N ILE A 121 9.77 2.38 -19.79
CA ILE A 121 8.91 3.41 -20.39
C ILE A 121 9.72 4.70 -20.64
N SER A 122 10.53 5.10 -19.68
CA SER A 122 11.39 6.27 -19.81
C SER A 122 12.38 6.13 -20.98
N LYS A 123 12.95 4.94 -21.15
CA LYS A 123 13.86 4.65 -22.28
C LYS A 123 13.13 4.65 -23.62
N GLU A 124 11.94 4.07 -23.68
CA GLU A 124 11.10 4.06 -24.89
C GLU A 124 10.78 5.48 -25.31
N ASN A 125 10.39 6.35 -24.35
CA ASN A 125 10.05 7.74 -24.63
C ASN A 125 11.26 8.58 -25.07
N ASN A 126 12.45 8.27 -24.57
CA ASN A 126 13.67 8.97 -24.93
C ASN A 126 14.20 8.57 -26.32
N ASN A 127 13.75 7.45 -26.86
CA ASN A 127 14.14 6.94 -28.19
C ASN A 127 13.20 7.40 -29.32
N GLU A 128 12.11 8.11 -28.96
CA GLU A 128 11.21 8.75 -29.91
C GLU A 128 11.67 10.18 -30.16
#